data_3c294a7af95303952f274723821a725e
#
_entry.id   3c294a7af95303952f274723821a725e
#
_cell.length_a   1.000
_cell.length_b   1.000
_cell.length_c   1.000
_cell.angle_alpha   90.00
_cell.angle_beta   90.00
_cell.angle_gamma   90.00
#
_symmetry.space_group_name_H-M   'P 1'
#
loop_
_entity.id
_entity.type
_entity.pdbx_description
1 polymer ?
#
loop_
_entity_poly.entity_id
_entity_poly.type
_entity_poly.pdbx_seq_one_letter_code
_entity_poly.pdbx_strand_id
1 'polypeptide(L)'
;MDFNPAALERISIRATNWLGDAVMSLPAIRVIRQVCPRAEIALVARPWVAELYARESAINRVIPCPSPKTLGERLAFAASLRERHFDAAFLLPNSFDAALTAWLARIPERIGYARDGRGWLLTRAIRRPEPGDIPRHERFYYLELLRRAGLIEHFPESSAIRLEGIPVARETGAARLRELGVDGAVIGVSPGAAYGDAKRWLPERFAESARAVAAALGATVLVFGSAAERELCEAVTAGVRGGGVDARNLAGGTTLTEFIDLAAACRLYLTNDSGAMHVASALGVPTVAVFGATDDVTTGPTGPLVRVVREHAECSPCLLRDCPIDHRCMTRVTPDRVAAVSLELINSTAETWTHEPKS
;
A
#
# COMPACT_ATOMS: atom_id res chain seq x y z
N MET A 1 -33.58 -2.30 15.31
CA MET A 1 -32.66 -3.07 16.17
C MET A 1 -31.37 -2.26 16.23
N ASP A 2 -30.86 -2.07 17.43
CA ASP A 2 -29.59 -1.38 17.58
C ASP A 2 -28.48 -2.28 17.04
N PHE A 3 -27.58 -1.69 16.27
CA PHE A 3 -26.43 -2.41 15.70
C PHE A 3 -25.47 -2.82 16.83
N ASN A 4 -25.32 -4.13 17.01
CA ASN A 4 -24.37 -4.69 17.96
C ASN A 4 -23.23 -5.38 17.22
N PRO A 5 -22.08 -4.73 17.05
CA PRO A 5 -20.95 -5.31 16.33
C PRO A 5 -20.44 -6.61 16.97
N ALA A 6 -20.50 -6.73 18.28
CA ALA A 6 -20.02 -7.91 19.02
C ALA A 6 -20.86 -9.19 18.78
N ALA A 7 -22.07 -9.04 18.24
CA ALA A 7 -22.95 -10.16 17.90
C ALA A 7 -22.76 -10.68 16.46
N LEU A 8 -21.90 -10.03 15.65
CA LEU A 8 -21.64 -10.46 14.29
C LEU A 8 -20.80 -11.74 14.29
N GLU A 9 -21.26 -12.76 13.56
CA GLU A 9 -20.59 -14.05 13.43
C GLU A 9 -19.80 -14.17 12.12
N ARG A 10 -20.33 -13.61 11.02
CA ARG A 10 -19.74 -13.68 9.68
C ARG A 10 -19.69 -12.31 9.03
N ILE A 11 -18.48 -11.82 8.83
CA ILE A 11 -18.23 -10.48 8.32
C ILE A 11 -17.56 -10.56 6.95
N SER A 12 -18.10 -9.82 5.99
CA SER A 12 -17.42 -9.53 4.73
C SER A 12 -16.78 -8.16 4.80
N ILE A 13 -15.51 -8.04 4.46
CA ILE A 13 -14.85 -6.75 4.25
C ILE A 13 -14.52 -6.62 2.76
N ARG A 14 -15.07 -5.63 2.08
CA ARG A 14 -14.67 -5.29 0.72
C ARG A 14 -13.42 -4.42 0.77
N ALA A 15 -12.27 -4.99 0.38
CA ALA A 15 -11.00 -4.29 0.33
C ALA A 15 -10.97 -3.21 -0.76
N THR A 16 -10.12 -2.22 -0.60
CA THR A 16 -9.82 -1.23 -1.62
C THR A 16 -9.13 -1.85 -2.84
N ASN A 17 -9.15 -1.16 -3.97
CA ASN A 17 -8.64 -1.72 -5.23
C ASN A 17 -7.18 -1.37 -5.51
N TRP A 18 -6.64 -0.33 -4.87
CA TRP A 18 -5.27 0.14 -5.02
C TRP A 18 -4.40 -0.39 -3.89
N LEU A 19 -3.17 -0.79 -4.21
CA LEU A 19 -2.24 -1.39 -3.24
C LEU A 19 -1.94 -0.44 -2.07
N GLY A 20 -1.74 0.86 -2.36
CA GLY A 20 -1.50 1.86 -1.30
C GLY A 20 -2.69 1.99 -0.35
N ASP A 21 -3.91 2.13 -0.90
CA ASP A 21 -5.15 2.19 -0.10
C ASP A 21 -5.36 0.90 0.69
N ALA A 22 -5.01 -0.25 0.11
CA ALA A 22 -5.11 -1.54 0.77
C ALA A 22 -4.21 -1.59 2.02
N VAL A 23 -2.97 -1.13 1.92
CA VAL A 23 -2.04 -1.01 3.05
C VAL A 23 -2.54 0.02 4.07
N MET A 24 -3.00 1.21 3.63
CA MET A 24 -3.53 2.25 4.53
C MET A 24 -4.81 1.83 5.25
N SER A 25 -5.56 0.86 4.74
CA SER A 25 -6.78 0.36 5.38
C SER A 25 -6.55 -0.74 6.42
N LEU A 26 -5.34 -1.30 6.55
CA LEU A 26 -5.02 -2.38 7.51
C LEU A 26 -5.40 -2.04 8.96
N PRO A 27 -5.15 -0.83 9.49
CA PRO A 27 -5.57 -0.49 10.86
C PRO A 27 -7.08 -0.64 11.08
N ALA A 28 -7.90 -0.25 10.09
CA ALA A 28 -9.35 -0.41 10.19
C ALA A 28 -9.79 -1.88 10.15
N ILE A 29 -9.14 -2.71 9.33
CA ILE A 29 -9.41 -4.17 9.28
C ILE A 29 -9.11 -4.81 10.64
N ARG A 30 -8.00 -4.43 11.27
CA ARG A 30 -7.61 -4.94 12.60
C ARG A 30 -8.56 -4.48 13.70
N VAL A 31 -9.06 -3.25 13.62
CA VAL A 31 -10.10 -2.76 14.54
C VAL A 31 -11.38 -3.59 14.41
N ILE A 32 -11.81 -3.95 13.20
CA ILE A 32 -12.98 -4.86 13.02
C ILE A 32 -12.72 -6.19 13.73
N ARG A 33 -11.52 -6.78 13.61
CA ARG A 33 -11.16 -8.02 14.33
C ARG A 33 -11.17 -7.84 15.84
N GLN A 34 -10.66 -6.71 16.35
CA GLN A 34 -10.63 -6.44 17.80
C GLN A 34 -12.05 -6.30 18.37
N VAL A 35 -12.95 -5.63 17.65
CA VAL A 35 -14.35 -5.45 18.07
C VAL A 35 -15.17 -6.74 17.91
N CYS A 36 -14.86 -7.53 16.89
CA CYS A 36 -15.54 -8.77 16.56
C CYS A 36 -14.58 -9.98 16.65
N PRO A 37 -14.05 -10.33 17.86
CA PRO A 37 -12.94 -11.28 17.99
C PRO A 37 -13.31 -12.71 17.59
N ARG A 38 -14.58 -13.08 17.65
CA ARG A 38 -15.08 -14.42 17.32
C ARG A 38 -15.65 -14.53 15.90
N ALA A 39 -15.81 -13.41 15.20
CA ALA A 39 -16.39 -13.42 13.87
C ALA A 39 -15.47 -14.10 12.85
N GLU A 40 -16.07 -14.85 11.93
CA GLU A 40 -15.38 -15.27 10.71
C GLU A 40 -15.31 -14.07 9.75
N ILE A 41 -14.10 -13.54 9.55
CA ILE A 41 -13.86 -12.37 8.67
C ILE A 41 -13.35 -12.85 7.32
N ALA A 42 -14.13 -12.63 6.27
CA ALA A 42 -13.74 -12.85 4.89
C ALA A 42 -13.46 -11.51 4.21
N LEU A 43 -12.27 -11.38 3.62
CA LEU A 43 -11.89 -10.22 2.85
C LEU A 43 -12.16 -10.45 1.37
N VAL A 44 -12.99 -9.62 0.76
CA VAL A 44 -13.31 -9.64 -0.68
C VAL A 44 -12.38 -8.65 -1.38
N ALA A 45 -11.36 -9.14 -2.07
CA ALA A 45 -10.28 -8.33 -2.65
C ALA A 45 -10.08 -8.61 -4.15
N ARG A 46 -9.66 -7.60 -4.91
CA ARG A 46 -9.22 -7.81 -6.28
C ARG A 46 -7.98 -8.71 -6.32
N PRO A 47 -7.83 -9.58 -7.35
CA PRO A 47 -6.71 -10.54 -7.41
C PRO A 47 -5.34 -9.90 -7.21
N TRP A 48 -5.12 -8.72 -7.78
CA TRP A 48 -3.81 -8.01 -7.72
C TRP A 48 -3.48 -7.36 -6.36
N VAL A 49 -4.40 -7.34 -5.39
CA VAL A 49 -4.14 -6.91 -4.01
C VAL A 49 -4.38 -8.04 -2.99
N ALA A 50 -4.96 -9.15 -3.43
CA ALA A 50 -5.37 -10.25 -2.53
C ALA A 50 -4.19 -10.84 -1.74
N GLU A 51 -3.05 -10.98 -2.39
CA GLU A 51 -1.83 -11.55 -1.79
C GLU A 51 -1.24 -10.68 -0.68
N LEU A 52 -1.54 -9.37 -0.64
CA LEU A 52 -1.15 -8.48 0.46
C LEU A 52 -1.61 -9.02 1.82
N TYR A 53 -2.76 -9.67 1.82
CA TYR A 53 -3.44 -10.12 3.03
C TYR A 53 -3.15 -11.57 3.42
N ALA A 54 -2.24 -12.24 2.69
CA ALA A 54 -1.95 -13.66 2.92
C ALA A 54 -1.41 -13.97 4.33
N ARG A 55 -0.76 -12.98 4.98
CA ARG A 55 -0.20 -13.10 6.33
C ARG A 55 -0.95 -12.27 7.38
N GLU A 56 -2.11 -11.70 7.03
CA GLU A 56 -2.88 -10.83 7.94
C GLU A 56 -3.77 -11.67 8.86
N SER A 57 -3.40 -11.76 10.12
CA SER A 57 -4.09 -12.59 11.13
C SER A 57 -5.51 -12.11 11.46
N ALA A 58 -5.81 -10.85 11.19
CA ALA A 58 -7.15 -10.30 11.36
C ALA A 58 -8.19 -10.93 10.42
N ILE A 59 -7.76 -11.64 9.37
CA ILE A 59 -8.58 -12.18 8.29
C ILE A 59 -8.54 -13.71 8.32
N ASN A 60 -9.70 -14.36 8.26
CA ASN A 60 -9.79 -15.82 8.17
C ASN A 60 -9.62 -16.34 6.74
N ARG A 61 -10.09 -15.59 5.75
CA ARG A 61 -9.97 -15.98 4.33
C ARG A 61 -10.02 -14.78 3.40
N VAL A 62 -9.39 -14.92 2.25
CA VAL A 62 -9.50 -13.94 1.14
C VAL A 62 -10.35 -14.55 0.05
N ILE A 63 -11.35 -13.78 -0.42
CA ILE A 63 -12.23 -14.15 -1.54
C ILE A 63 -11.84 -13.27 -2.73
N PRO A 64 -11.37 -13.86 -3.84
CA PRO A 64 -11.08 -13.10 -5.05
C PRO A 64 -12.36 -12.41 -5.57
N CYS A 65 -12.27 -11.08 -5.74
CA CYS A 65 -13.34 -10.27 -6.32
C CYS A 65 -13.12 -10.12 -7.83
N PRO A 66 -13.91 -10.75 -8.68
CA PRO A 66 -13.75 -10.65 -10.13
C PRO A 66 -14.03 -9.22 -10.61
N SER A 67 -13.67 -8.93 -11.86
CA SER A 67 -14.07 -7.72 -12.59
C SER A 67 -15.17 -8.12 -13.58
N PRO A 68 -16.44 -8.23 -13.14
CA PRO A 68 -17.52 -8.75 -13.98
C PRO A 68 -17.74 -7.83 -15.19
N LYS A 69 -17.73 -8.41 -16.38
CA LYS A 69 -18.00 -7.70 -17.65
C LYS A 69 -19.48 -7.76 -18.01
N THR A 70 -20.21 -8.74 -17.49
CA THR A 70 -21.63 -8.96 -17.76
C THR A 70 -22.47 -8.91 -16.49
N LEU A 71 -23.77 -8.68 -16.65
CA LEU A 71 -24.72 -8.75 -15.53
C LEU A 71 -24.78 -10.18 -14.95
N GLY A 72 -24.71 -11.21 -15.80
CA GLY A 72 -24.69 -12.60 -15.37
C GLY A 72 -23.52 -12.93 -14.45
N GLU A 73 -22.30 -12.52 -14.82
CA GLU A 73 -21.11 -12.70 -13.96
C GLU A 73 -21.25 -11.97 -12.62
N ARG A 74 -21.83 -10.78 -12.62
CA ARG A 74 -22.11 -10.02 -11.39
C ARG A 74 -23.09 -10.74 -10.49
N LEU A 75 -24.19 -11.23 -11.05
CA LEU A 75 -25.19 -11.98 -10.30
C LEU A 75 -24.64 -13.30 -9.77
N ALA A 76 -23.85 -14.02 -10.55
CA ALA A 76 -23.18 -15.24 -10.12
C ALA A 76 -22.24 -14.99 -8.94
N PHE A 77 -21.42 -13.93 -8.99
CA PHE A 77 -20.55 -13.55 -7.88
C PHE A 77 -21.35 -13.14 -6.64
N ALA A 78 -22.40 -12.34 -6.79
CA ALA A 78 -23.27 -11.97 -5.67
C ALA A 78 -23.98 -13.21 -5.06
N ALA A 79 -24.37 -14.19 -5.88
CA ALA A 79 -24.94 -15.45 -5.40
C ALA A 79 -23.93 -16.25 -4.57
N SER A 80 -22.67 -16.35 -5.02
CA SER A 80 -21.61 -17.02 -4.27
C SER A 80 -21.30 -16.36 -2.92
N LEU A 81 -21.47 -15.04 -2.81
CA LEU A 81 -21.36 -14.33 -1.52
C LEU A 81 -22.59 -14.58 -0.63
N ARG A 82 -23.79 -14.68 -1.22
CA ARG A 82 -25.04 -14.98 -0.49
C ARG A 82 -24.98 -16.34 0.22
N GLU A 83 -24.46 -17.35 -0.45
CA GLU A 83 -24.29 -18.70 0.10
C GLU A 83 -23.40 -18.74 1.34
N ARG A 84 -22.63 -17.69 1.58
CA ARG A 84 -21.76 -17.58 2.76
C ARG A 84 -22.45 -17.01 3.99
N HIS A 85 -23.69 -16.52 3.84
CA HIS A 85 -24.52 -16.01 4.94
C HIS A 85 -23.84 -14.97 5.82
N PHE A 86 -23.23 -13.95 5.19
CA PHE A 86 -22.64 -12.84 5.92
C PHE A 86 -23.69 -12.01 6.65
N ASP A 87 -23.43 -11.67 7.92
CA ASP A 87 -24.28 -10.79 8.73
C ASP A 87 -24.04 -9.32 8.36
N ALA A 88 -22.78 -8.98 8.06
CA ALA A 88 -22.39 -7.62 7.73
C ALA A 88 -21.36 -7.54 6.62
N ALA A 89 -21.41 -6.45 5.84
CA ALA A 89 -20.38 -6.07 4.87
C ALA A 89 -19.84 -4.67 5.19
N PHE A 90 -18.54 -4.57 5.43
CA PHE A 90 -17.83 -3.29 5.53
C PHE A 90 -17.23 -2.95 4.16
N LEU A 91 -17.68 -1.84 3.56
CA LEU A 91 -17.33 -1.46 2.21
C LEU A 91 -16.30 -0.32 2.21
N LEU A 92 -15.01 -0.67 2.23
CA LEU A 92 -13.91 0.31 2.27
C LEU A 92 -13.81 1.15 0.97
N PRO A 93 -13.99 0.58 -0.25
CA PRO A 93 -14.05 1.41 -1.46
C PRO A 93 -15.35 2.21 -1.52
N ASN A 94 -15.29 3.38 -2.14
CA ASN A 94 -16.47 4.23 -2.36
C ASN A 94 -17.27 3.88 -3.62
N SER A 95 -16.91 2.83 -4.35
CA SER A 95 -17.55 2.49 -5.62
C SER A 95 -18.99 2.02 -5.47
N PHE A 96 -19.84 2.43 -6.43
CA PHE A 96 -21.22 1.94 -6.56
C PHE A 96 -21.26 0.41 -6.70
N ASP A 97 -20.32 -0.17 -7.45
CA ASP A 97 -20.20 -1.62 -7.69
C ASP A 97 -20.03 -2.43 -6.39
N ALA A 98 -19.25 -1.93 -5.43
CA ALA A 98 -19.08 -2.60 -4.15
C ALA A 98 -20.39 -2.67 -3.35
N ALA A 99 -21.15 -1.59 -3.32
CA ALA A 99 -22.44 -1.54 -2.64
C ALA A 99 -23.50 -2.38 -3.35
N LEU A 100 -23.55 -2.32 -4.68
CA LEU A 100 -24.45 -3.13 -5.49
C LEU A 100 -24.21 -4.62 -5.30
N THR A 101 -22.95 -5.05 -5.28
CA THR A 101 -22.60 -6.46 -5.07
C THR A 101 -23.07 -6.96 -3.70
N ALA A 102 -22.85 -6.17 -2.63
CA ALA A 102 -23.31 -6.52 -1.29
C ALA A 102 -24.84 -6.54 -1.18
N TRP A 103 -25.53 -5.62 -1.87
CA TRP A 103 -26.98 -5.59 -1.94
C TRP A 103 -27.56 -6.80 -2.68
N LEU A 104 -27.03 -7.15 -3.85
CA LEU A 104 -27.41 -8.33 -4.62
C LEU A 104 -27.13 -9.62 -3.85
N ALA A 105 -26.06 -9.67 -3.07
CA ALA A 105 -25.75 -10.77 -2.16
C ALA A 105 -26.72 -10.86 -0.97
N ARG A 106 -27.60 -9.87 -0.80
CA ARG A 106 -28.59 -9.80 0.31
C ARG A 106 -27.93 -9.80 1.69
N ILE A 107 -26.75 -9.21 1.82
CA ILE A 107 -26.10 -9.08 3.13
C ILE A 107 -26.94 -8.11 3.98
N PRO A 108 -27.39 -8.50 5.19
CA PRO A 108 -28.30 -7.68 5.99
C PRO A 108 -27.75 -6.31 6.34
N GLU A 109 -26.55 -6.25 6.94
CA GLU A 109 -25.89 -5.00 7.31
C GLU A 109 -24.86 -4.62 6.25
N ARG A 110 -25.04 -3.46 5.60
CA ARG A 110 -24.16 -2.96 4.54
C ARG A 110 -23.67 -1.57 4.93
N ILE A 111 -22.42 -1.49 5.40
CA ILE A 111 -21.82 -0.33 6.04
C ILE A 111 -20.81 0.28 5.09
N GLY A 112 -20.92 1.57 4.83
CA GLY A 112 -20.00 2.29 3.95
C GLY A 112 -20.32 3.78 3.86
N TYR A 113 -19.42 4.57 3.29
CA TYR A 113 -19.68 5.98 3.06
C TYR A 113 -20.77 6.21 2.00
N ALA A 114 -21.71 7.10 2.28
CA ALA A 114 -22.75 7.54 1.33
C ALA A 114 -22.13 8.48 0.27
N ARG A 115 -21.54 7.88 -0.77
CA ARG A 115 -20.89 8.58 -1.89
C ARG A 115 -21.32 7.97 -3.22
N ASP A 116 -21.14 8.69 -4.32
CA ASP A 116 -21.34 8.24 -5.69
C ASP A 116 -22.73 7.63 -5.93
N GLY A 117 -23.76 8.19 -5.28
CA GLY A 117 -25.15 7.80 -5.43
C GLY A 117 -25.52 6.44 -4.80
N ARG A 118 -24.64 5.78 -4.05
CA ARG A 118 -24.85 4.42 -3.52
C ARG A 118 -25.54 4.35 -2.15
N GLY A 119 -25.91 5.49 -1.56
CA GLY A 119 -26.44 5.54 -0.19
C GLY A 119 -27.67 4.64 0.02
N TRP A 120 -28.54 4.54 -0.95
CA TRP A 120 -29.75 3.69 -0.90
C TRP A 120 -29.48 2.18 -0.93
N LEU A 121 -28.30 1.75 -1.37
CA LEU A 121 -27.85 0.36 -1.32
C LEU A 121 -27.31 -0.04 0.06
N LEU A 122 -26.99 0.94 0.91
CA LEU A 122 -26.41 0.75 2.24
C LEU A 122 -27.52 0.71 3.29
N THR A 123 -27.38 -0.14 4.31
CA THR A 123 -28.25 -0.09 5.51
C THR A 123 -27.72 0.94 6.52
N ARG A 124 -26.39 1.12 6.52
CA ARG A 124 -25.70 2.18 7.29
C ARG A 124 -24.92 3.05 6.33
N ALA A 125 -25.60 4.05 5.79
CA ALA A 125 -25.06 5.03 4.86
C ALA A 125 -24.36 6.13 5.66
N ILE A 126 -23.06 5.98 5.86
CA ILE A 126 -22.25 6.89 6.70
C ILE A 126 -21.87 8.13 5.89
N ARG A 127 -22.09 9.33 6.50
CA ARG A 127 -21.61 10.58 5.90
C ARG A 127 -20.09 10.59 5.92
N ARG A 128 -19.46 10.93 4.77
CA ARG A 128 -18.00 11.09 4.70
C ARG A 128 -17.54 12.24 5.62
N PRO A 129 -16.31 12.17 6.16
CA PRO A 129 -15.74 13.31 6.87
C PRO A 129 -15.49 14.47 5.91
N GLU A 130 -15.62 15.70 6.43
CA GLU A 130 -15.23 16.92 5.74
C GLU A 130 -13.76 17.25 6.06
N PRO A 131 -13.10 18.08 5.25
CA PRO A 131 -11.77 18.56 5.58
C PRO A 131 -11.72 19.19 6.98
N GLY A 132 -10.85 18.68 7.84
CA GLY A 132 -10.72 19.12 9.23
C GLY A 132 -11.45 18.27 10.27
N ASP A 133 -12.40 17.40 9.88
CA ASP A 133 -13.10 16.50 10.81
C ASP A 133 -12.18 15.44 11.44
N ILE A 134 -11.13 15.04 10.72
CA ILE A 134 -10.21 13.96 11.08
C ILE A 134 -8.77 14.36 10.77
N PRO A 135 -7.76 13.69 11.35
CA PRO A 135 -6.37 13.84 10.93
C PRO A 135 -6.21 13.58 9.44
N ARG A 136 -5.33 14.34 8.77
CA ARG A 136 -5.26 14.40 7.31
C ARG A 136 -4.86 13.09 6.62
N HIS A 137 -4.16 12.18 7.31
CA HIS A 137 -3.68 10.94 6.68
C HIS A 137 -4.83 9.98 6.37
N GLU A 138 -4.84 9.41 5.17
CA GLU A 138 -5.92 8.57 4.61
C GLU A 138 -6.28 7.35 5.47
N ARG A 139 -5.37 6.81 6.31
CA ARG A 139 -5.72 5.75 7.28
C ARG A 139 -6.87 6.12 8.20
N PHE A 140 -6.98 7.40 8.55
CA PHE A 140 -8.04 7.90 9.42
C PHE A 140 -9.40 7.95 8.71
N TYR A 141 -9.41 8.02 7.38
CA TYR A 141 -10.64 7.91 6.61
C TYR A 141 -11.31 6.54 6.81
N TYR A 142 -10.53 5.46 6.81
CA TYR A 142 -11.05 4.12 7.06
C TYR A 142 -11.43 3.89 8.52
N LEU A 143 -10.68 4.42 9.47
CA LEU A 143 -11.01 4.36 10.90
C LEU A 143 -12.25 5.17 11.23
N GLU A 144 -12.43 6.33 10.62
CA GLU A 144 -13.61 7.20 10.79
C GLU A 144 -14.90 6.53 10.31
N LEU A 145 -14.83 5.73 9.24
CA LEU A 145 -15.96 4.91 8.83
C LEU A 145 -16.45 4.03 9.98
N LEU A 146 -15.54 3.39 10.69
CA LEU A 146 -15.85 2.49 11.81
C LEU A 146 -16.36 3.28 13.01
N ARG A 147 -15.77 4.44 13.30
CA ARG A 147 -16.20 5.33 14.39
C ARG A 147 -17.62 5.83 14.16
N ARG A 148 -17.93 6.38 12.99
CA ARG A 148 -19.28 6.86 12.65
C ARG A 148 -20.30 5.73 12.51
N ALA A 149 -19.85 4.52 12.21
CA ALA A 149 -20.71 3.33 12.20
C ALA A 149 -20.98 2.78 13.62
N GLY A 150 -20.33 3.30 14.66
CA GLY A 150 -20.52 2.91 16.05
C GLY A 150 -19.73 1.66 16.48
N LEU A 151 -18.64 1.31 15.77
CA LEU A 151 -17.77 0.21 16.18
C LEU A 151 -16.76 0.65 17.23
N ILE A 152 -16.31 1.88 17.17
CA ILE A 152 -15.35 2.48 18.12
C ILE A 152 -15.80 3.90 18.47
N GLU A 153 -15.48 4.36 19.65
CA GLU A 153 -15.75 5.74 20.10
C GLU A 153 -14.58 6.67 19.72
N HIS A 154 -13.36 6.17 19.87
CA HIS A 154 -12.12 6.90 19.62
C HIS A 154 -11.22 6.13 18.67
N PHE A 155 -10.34 6.84 17.97
CA PHE A 155 -9.28 6.18 17.21
C PHE A 155 -8.34 5.42 18.14
N PRO A 156 -7.82 4.24 17.73
CA PRO A 156 -6.85 3.52 18.54
C PRO A 156 -5.58 4.37 18.71
N GLU A 157 -4.96 4.30 19.90
CA GLU A 157 -3.70 5.01 20.21
C GLU A 157 -2.61 4.68 19.19
N SER A 158 -2.49 3.40 18.82
CA SER A 158 -1.62 2.97 17.75
C SER A 158 -2.43 2.66 16.49
N SER A 159 -2.40 3.56 15.54
CA SER A 159 -2.90 3.33 14.18
C SER A 159 -1.74 3.11 13.20
N ALA A 160 -0.63 2.54 13.68
CA ALA A 160 0.53 2.25 12.85
C ALA A 160 0.19 1.31 11.70
N ILE A 161 0.67 1.65 10.51
CA ILE A 161 0.52 0.80 9.33
C ILE A 161 1.74 -0.13 9.28
N ARG A 162 1.51 -1.42 9.55
CA ARG A 162 2.54 -2.46 9.49
C ARG A 162 1.96 -3.71 8.84
N LEU A 163 2.75 -4.39 8.05
CA LEU A 163 2.42 -5.73 7.57
C LEU A 163 2.73 -6.77 8.64
N GLU A 164 2.02 -7.87 8.63
CA GLU A 164 2.32 -9.02 9.49
C GLU A 164 3.25 -10.03 8.79
N GLY A 165 3.85 -10.92 9.57
CA GLY A 165 4.75 -11.94 9.05
C GLY A 165 6.08 -11.41 8.51
N ILE A 166 6.54 -10.23 8.95
CA ILE A 166 7.80 -9.60 8.50
C ILE A 166 9.02 -10.53 8.65
N PRO A 167 9.22 -11.26 9.77
CA PRO A 167 10.36 -12.18 9.89
C PRO A 167 10.34 -13.26 8.81
N VAL A 168 9.18 -13.85 8.54
CA VAL A 168 9.00 -14.86 7.48
C VAL A 168 9.27 -14.25 6.09
N ALA A 169 8.74 -13.05 5.84
CA ALA A 169 8.98 -12.34 4.58
C ALA A 169 10.47 -12.08 4.34
N ARG A 170 11.20 -11.63 5.37
CA ARG A 170 12.66 -11.40 5.29
C ARG A 170 13.42 -12.68 5.00
N GLU A 171 13.10 -13.76 5.69
CA GLU A 171 13.75 -15.06 5.50
C GLU A 171 13.51 -15.60 4.08
N THR A 172 12.24 -15.60 3.63
CA THR A 172 11.87 -16.02 2.27
C THR A 172 12.53 -15.13 1.21
N GLY A 173 12.51 -13.82 1.41
CA GLY A 173 13.17 -12.87 0.52
C GLY A 173 14.68 -13.09 0.44
N ALA A 174 15.35 -13.30 1.58
CA ALA A 174 16.78 -13.60 1.61
C ALA A 174 17.12 -14.93 0.91
N ALA A 175 16.27 -15.95 1.05
CA ALA A 175 16.43 -17.20 0.31
C ALA A 175 16.28 -16.96 -1.19
N ARG A 176 15.28 -16.19 -1.62
CA ARG A 176 15.05 -15.87 -3.02
C ARG A 176 16.20 -15.04 -3.63
N LEU A 177 16.80 -14.11 -2.85
CA LEU A 177 17.98 -13.37 -3.28
C LEU A 177 19.15 -14.32 -3.60
N ARG A 178 19.41 -15.30 -2.73
CA ARG A 178 20.46 -16.32 -2.97
C ARG A 178 20.19 -17.14 -4.23
N GLU A 179 18.94 -17.54 -4.48
CA GLU A 179 18.55 -18.25 -5.73
C GLU A 179 18.79 -17.37 -6.97
N LEU A 180 18.58 -16.08 -6.83
CA LEU A 180 18.89 -15.10 -7.88
C LEU A 180 20.42 -14.85 -8.01
N GLY A 181 21.28 -15.46 -7.17
CA GLY A 181 22.72 -15.19 -7.13
C GLY A 181 23.03 -13.75 -6.71
N VAL A 182 22.24 -13.19 -5.78
CA VAL A 182 22.45 -11.87 -5.17
C VAL A 182 22.92 -12.06 -3.75
N ASP A 183 24.16 -11.71 -3.50
CA ASP A 183 24.78 -11.76 -2.18
C ASP A 183 24.99 -10.34 -1.63
N GLY A 184 24.91 -10.21 -0.30
CA GLY A 184 25.16 -8.94 0.38
C GLY A 184 23.94 -8.00 0.45
N ALA A 185 24.22 -6.70 0.52
CA ALA A 185 23.18 -5.68 0.68
C ALA A 185 22.38 -5.48 -0.62
N VAL A 186 21.10 -5.20 -0.46
CA VAL A 186 20.20 -4.97 -1.60
C VAL A 186 19.46 -3.65 -1.43
N ILE A 187 19.35 -2.87 -2.50
CA ILE A 187 18.51 -1.68 -2.59
C ILE A 187 17.35 -1.99 -3.53
N GLY A 188 16.12 -1.86 -3.02
CA GLY A 188 14.91 -1.92 -3.84
C GLY A 188 14.59 -0.57 -4.47
N VAL A 189 14.18 -0.56 -5.73
CA VAL A 189 13.76 0.65 -6.46
C VAL A 189 12.42 0.39 -7.14
N SER A 190 11.44 1.28 -6.93
CA SER A 190 10.18 1.28 -7.70
C SER A 190 9.99 2.63 -8.37
N PRO A 191 10.38 2.78 -9.66
CA PRO A 191 10.28 4.04 -10.38
C PRO A 191 8.87 4.31 -10.93
N GLY A 192 7.98 3.31 -10.89
CA GLY A 192 6.62 3.41 -11.39
C GLY A 192 5.66 4.11 -10.44
N ALA A 193 4.51 4.50 -10.98
CA ALA A 193 3.33 4.95 -10.25
C ALA A 193 2.08 4.68 -11.10
N ALA A 194 1.18 3.85 -10.59
CA ALA A 194 -0.02 3.44 -11.33
C ALA A 194 -1.04 4.56 -11.51
N TYR A 195 -0.98 5.61 -10.68
CA TYR A 195 -1.89 6.75 -10.78
C TYR A 195 -1.68 7.57 -12.05
N GLY A 196 -0.42 7.80 -12.44
CA GLY A 196 -0.08 8.59 -13.62
C GLY A 196 1.38 9.07 -13.60
N ASP A 197 1.80 9.73 -14.70
CA ASP A 197 3.17 10.18 -14.88
C ASP A 197 3.55 11.36 -13.96
N ALA A 198 2.57 12.18 -13.58
CA ALA A 198 2.78 13.32 -12.67
C ALA A 198 3.41 12.94 -11.33
N LYS A 199 3.30 11.67 -10.91
CA LYS A 199 3.92 11.12 -9.70
C LYS A 199 5.28 10.47 -9.94
N ARG A 200 5.74 10.37 -11.19
CA ARG A 200 6.97 9.65 -11.53
C ARG A 200 8.17 10.58 -11.52
N TRP A 201 9.15 10.28 -10.68
CA TRP A 201 10.46 10.90 -10.79
C TRP A 201 11.20 10.33 -12.01
N LEU A 202 12.14 11.07 -12.55
CA LEU A 202 12.82 10.74 -13.80
C LEU A 202 13.66 9.46 -13.67
N PRO A 203 13.59 8.51 -14.61
CA PRO A 203 14.30 7.24 -14.52
C PRO A 203 15.82 7.39 -14.44
N GLU A 204 16.41 8.34 -15.16
CA GLU A 204 17.83 8.67 -15.08
C GLU A 204 18.25 9.14 -13.71
N ARG A 205 17.39 9.86 -12.99
CA ARG A 205 17.66 10.34 -11.63
C ARG A 205 17.52 9.24 -10.60
N PHE A 206 16.55 8.33 -10.77
CA PHE A 206 16.51 7.10 -9.97
C PHE A 206 17.79 6.30 -10.13
N ALA A 207 18.25 6.10 -11.38
CA ALA A 207 19.47 5.36 -11.68
C ALA A 207 20.70 5.98 -11.03
N GLU A 208 20.84 7.30 -11.14
CA GLU A 208 21.98 8.06 -10.57
C GLU A 208 21.99 7.98 -9.04
N SER A 209 20.84 8.23 -8.40
CA SER A 209 20.71 8.16 -6.95
C SER A 209 20.93 6.74 -6.42
N ALA A 210 20.28 5.73 -7.03
CA ALA A 210 20.41 4.33 -6.63
C ALA A 210 21.87 3.84 -6.78
N ARG A 211 22.55 4.23 -7.87
CA ARG A 211 23.95 3.94 -8.10
C ARG A 211 24.84 4.52 -7.03
N ALA A 212 24.66 5.81 -6.67
CA ALA A 212 25.45 6.48 -5.65
C ALA A 212 25.32 5.78 -4.29
N VAL A 213 24.10 5.44 -3.89
CA VAL A 213 23.84 4.74 -2.63
C VAL A 213 24.37 3.30 -2.68
N ALA A 214 24.17 2.59 -3.80
CA ALA A 214 24.64 1.20 -3.95
C ALA A 214 26.18 1.13 -3.92
N ALA A 215 26.87 2.06 -4.57
CA ALA A 215 28.33 2.14 -4.54
C ALA A 215 28.87 2.38 -3.10
N ALA A 216 28.20 3.25 -2.32
CA ALA A 216 28.59 3.52 -0.94
C ALA A 216 28.35 2.31 0.00
N LEU A 217 27.39 1.44 -0.31
CA LEU A 217 27.01 0.29 0.53
C LEU A 217 27.54 -1.05 0.02
N GLY A 218 28.17 -1.11 -1.15
CA GLY A 218 28.52 -2.36 -1.81
C GLY A 218 27.28 -3.20 -2.14
N ALA A 219 26.18 -2.58 -2.57
CA ALA A 219 24.88 -3.20 -2.71
C ALA A 219 24.50 -3.49 -4.17
N THR A 220 23.69 -4.52 -4.39
CA THR A 220 22.99 -4.78 -5.65
C THR A 220 21.67 -4.00 -5.69
N VAL A 221 21.27 -3.50 -6.86
CA VAL A 221 19.99 -2.80 -7.06
C VAL A 221 18.97 -3.72 -7.71
N LEU A 222 17.80 -3.87 -7.07
CA LEU A 222 16.65 -4.57 -7.64
C LEU A 222 15.56 -3.56 -8.02
N VAL A 223 15.18 -3.55 -9.29
CA VAL A 223 14.17 -2.62 -9.81
C VAL A 223 12.85 -3.36 -9.98
N PHE A 224 11.82 -2.92 -9.26
CA PHE A 224 10.49 -3.53 -9.22
C PHE A 224 9.47 -2.68 -9.97
N GLY A 225 8.53 -3.33 -10.62
CA GLY A 225 7.40 -2.71 -11.30
C GLY A 225 6.43 -3.75 -11.84
N SER A 226 5.29 -3.29 -12.32
CA SER A 226 4.36 -4.13 -13.08
C SER A 226 4.93 -4.49 -14.45
N ALA A 227 4.31 -5.46 -15.14
CA ALA A 227 4.70 -5.81 -16.51
C ALA A 227 4.60 -4.59 -17.48
N ALA A 228 3.63 -3.70 -17.24
CA ALA A 228 3.47 -2.48 -18.03
C ALA A 228 4.59 -1.44 -17.78
N GLU A 229 5.32 -1.55 -16.68
CA GLU A 229 6.40 -0.64 -16.30
C GLU A 229 7.80 -1.21 -16.64
N ARG A 230 7.85 -2.35 -17.35
CA ARG A 230 9.11 -3.06 -17.65
C ARG A 230 10.14 -2.17 -18.35
N GLU A 231 9.73 -1.36 -19.33
CA GLU A 231 10.62 -0.46 -20.07
C GLU A 231 11.17 0.65 -19.17
N LEU A 232 10.31 1.26 -18.34
CA LEU A 232 10.71 2.24 -17.35
C LEU A 232 11.73 1.67 -16.35
N CYS A 233 11.47 0.47 -15.85
CA CYS A 233 12.37 -0.24 -14.94
C CYS A 233 13.70 -0.61 -15.61
N GLU A 234 13.66 -0.96 -16.93
CA GLU A 234 14.89 -1.25 -17.68
C GLU A 234 15.74 0.00 -17.87
N ALA A 235 15.14 1.16 -18.13
CA ALA A 235 15.88 2.42 -18.22
C ALA A 235 16.65 2.71 -16.93
N VAL A 236 16.02 2.52 -15.75
CA VAL A 236 16.71 2.64 -14.46
C VAL A 236 17.80 1.60 -14.30
N THR A 237 17.51 0.33 -14.60
CA THR A 237 18.47 -0.79 -14.48
C THR A 237 19.71 -0.56 -15.35
N ALA A 238 19.51 -0.17 -16.60
CA ALA A 238 20.59 0.13 -17.53
C ALA A 238 21.46 1.32 -17.06
N GLY A 239 20.82 2.38 -16.53
CA GLY A 239 21.52 3.53 -15.98
C GLY A 239 22.37 3.19 -14.75
N VAL A 240 21.91 2.28 -13.90
CA VAL A 240 22.68 1.78 -12.74
C VAL A 240 23.87 0.94 -13.23
N ARG A 241 23.65 -0.01 -14.14
CA ARG A 241 24.69 -0.89 -14.69
C ARG A 241 25.77 -0.12 -15.44
N GLY A 242 25.37 0.92 -16.19
CA GLY A 242 26.31 1.78 -16.93
C GLY A 242 27.33 2.48 -16.03
N GLY A 243 27.08 2.57 -14.73
CA GLY A 243 28.02 3.08 -13.72
C GLY A 243 28.76 1.99 -12.94
N GLY A 244 28.74 0.73 -13.39
CA GLY A 244 29.53 -0.37 -12.80
C GLY A 244 28.89 -1.00 -11.54
N VAL A 245 27.62 -0.72 -11.24
CA VAL A 245 26.88 -1.33 -10.12
C VAL A 245 25.99 -2.46 -10.64
N ASP A 246 25.94 -3.60 -9.94
CA ASP A 246 25.01 -4.67 -10.31
C ASP A 246 23.57 -4.25 -10.08
N ALA A 247 22.72 -4.50 -11.08
CA ALA A 247 21.30 -4.18 -11.02
C ALA A 247 20.47 -5.20 -11.81
N ARG A 248 19.24 -5.47 -11.36
CA ARG A 248 18.32 -6.41 -12.00
C ARG A 248 16.93 -5.83 -12.13
N ASN A 249 16.36 -5.98 -13.32
CA ASN A 249 14.99 -5.62 -13.60
C ASN A 249 14.06 -6.81 -13.28
N LEU A 250 13.24 -6.67 -12.26
CA LEU A 250 12.25 -7.66 -11.83
C LEU A 250 10.81 -7.30 -12.23
N ALA A 251 10.64 -6.25 -13.03
CA ALA A 251 9.31 -5.77 -13.42
C ALA A 251 8.51 -6.84 -14.17
N GLY A 252 7.31 -7.16 -13.67
CA GLY A 252 6.44 -8.20 -14.18
C GLY A 252 6.99 -9.64 -14.01
N GLY A 253 8.07 -9.82 -13.28
CA GLY A 253 8.68 -11.11 -12.98
C GLY A 253 8.43 -11.60 -11.56
N THR A 254 7.63 -10.88 -10.76
CA THR A 254 7.27 -11.24 -9.38
C THR A 254 5.77 -11.19 -9.18
N THR A 255 5.23 -12.10 -8.36
CA THR A 255 3.92 -11.96 -7.73
C THR A 255 3.97 -10.87 -6.68
N LEU A 256 2.82 -10.46 -6.13
CA LEU A 256 2.80 -9.48 -5.03
C LEU A 256 3.45 -10.07 -3.76
N THR A 257 3.25 -11.36 -3.49
CA THR A 257 3.89 -12.04 -2.35
C THR A 257 5.40 -12.05 -2.49
N GLU A 258 5.94 -12.43 -3.65
CA GLU A 258 7.38 -12.42 -3.93
C GLU A 258 7.97 -11.01 -3.85
N PHE A 259 7.23 -10.00 -4.34
CA PHE A 259 7.63 -8.60 -4.19
C PHE A 259 7.73 -8.19 -2.71
N ILE A 260 6.73 -8.55 -1.89
CA ILE A 260 6.72 -8.26 -0.44
C ILE A 260 7.93 -8.92 0.23
N ASP A 261 8.22 -10.18 -0.09
CA ASP A 261 9.33 -10.93 0.50
C ASP A 261 10.69 -10.34 0.10
N LEU A 262 10.89 -10.05 -1.18
CA LEU A 262 12.12 -9.42 -1.66
C LEU A 262 12.30 -8.00 -1.11
N ALA A 263 11.21 -7.21 -1.05
CA ALA A 263 11.23 -5.88 -0.47
C ALA A 263 11.59 -5.91 1.03
N ALA A 264 11.08 -6.90 1.78
CA ALA A 264 11.38 -7.08 3.20
C ALA A 264 12.87 -7.39 3.45
N ALA A 265 13.56 -7.98 2.47
CA ALA A 265 14.99 -8.28 2.54
C ALA A 265 15.89 -7.11 2.07
N CYS A 266 15.30 -6.03 1.54
CA CYS A 266 16.07 -4.85 1.14
C CYS A 266 16.58 -4.08 2.36
N ARG A 267 17.80 -3.54 2.24
CA ARG A 267 18.40 -2.63 3.23
C ARG A 267 17.84 -1.22 3.12
N LEU A 268 17.43 -0.82 1.93
CA LEU A 268 16.82 0.47 1.61
C LEU A 268 15.83 0.30 0.47
N TYR A 269 14.81 1.14 0.45
CA TYR A 269 13.84 1.21 -0.63
C TYR A 269 13.69 2.64 -1.16
N LEU A 270 13.90 2.82 -2.48
CA LEU A 270 13.72 4.10 -3.18
C LEU A 270 12.47 4.03 -4.05
N THR A 271 11.61 5.03 -3.98
CA THR A 271 10.33 4.96 -4.69
C THR A 271 9.71 6.34 -4.93
N ASN A 272 8.69 6.37 -5.78
CA ASN A 272 7.73 7.46 -5.84
C ASN A 272 6.60 7.28 -4.80
N ASP A 273 5.67 8.24 -4.71
CA ASP A 273 4.35 8.06 -4.08
C ASP A 273 3.57 6.97 -4.83
N SER A 274 3.67 5.75 -4.34
CA SER A 274 3.13 4.55 -4.98
C SER A 274 2.72 3.48 -3.98
N GLY A 275 2.02 2.43 -4.44
CA GLY A 275 1.69 1.28 -3.61
C GLY A 275 2.92 0.57 -3.04
N ALA A 276 4.03 0.53 -3.78
CA ALA A 276 5.28 -0.06 -3.34
C ALA A 276 5.89 0.69 -2.15
N MET A 277 5.78 2.02 -2.12
CA MET A 277 6.16 2.86 -0.99
C MET A 277 5.47 2.43 0.31
N HIS A 278 4.15 2.26 0.23
CA HIS A 278 3.36 1.85 1.39
C HIS A 278 3.72 0.44 1.87
N VAL A 279 3.99 -0.50 0.95
CA VAL A 279 4.44 -1.85 1.29
C VAL A 279 5.80 -1.80 1.98
N ALA A 280 6.80 -1.13 1.38
CA ALA A 280 8.15 -1.07 1.95
C ALA A 280 8.17 -0.42 3.33
N SER A 281 7.46 0.71 3.51
CA SER A 281 7.34 1.37 4.82
C SER A 281 6.61 0.52 5.85
N ALA A 282 5.54 -0.20 5.45
CA ALA A 282 4.79 -1.09 6.33
C ALA A 282 5.57 -2.36 6.73
N LEU A 283 6.56 -2.77 5.93
CA LEU A 283 7.53 -3.81 6.26
C LEU A 283 8.63 -3.32 7.23
N GLY A 284 8.67 -2.01 7.53
CA GLY A 284 9.73 -1.41 8.34
C GLY A 284 11.08 -1.35 7.62
N VAL A 285 11.09 -1.35 6.30
CA VAL A 285 12.30 -1.13 5.50
C VAL A 285 12.59 0.36 5.44
N PRO A 286 13.85 0.81 5.66
CA PRO A 286 14.22 2.18 5.43
C PRO A 286 13.77 2.62 4.03
N THR A 287 12.89 3.61 3.95
CA THR A 287 12.22 3.99 2.70
C THR A 287 12.38 5.47 2.43
N VAL A 288 12.85 5.81 1.25
CA VAL A 288 12.93 7.19 0.75
C VAL A 288 11.99 7.33 -0.44
N ALA A 289 11.04 8.25 -0.33
CA ALA A 289 10.01 8.48 -1.33
C ALA A 289 10.09 9.88 -1.93
N VAL A 290 10.08 9.98 -3.24
CA VAL A 290 10.02 11.25 -3.96
C VAL A 290 8.57 11.65 -4.18
N PHE A 291 8.22 12.87 -3.76
CA PHE A 291 6.89 13.44 -3.88
C PHE A 291 6.92 14.72 -4.72
N GLY A 292 5.83 14.93 -5.45
CA GLY A 292 5.61 16.14 -6.24
C GLY A 292 4.15 16.46 -6.43
N ALA A 293 3.42 15.71 -7.24
CA ALA A 293 2.03 16.00 -7.62
C ALA A 293 1.02 15.82 -6.47
N THR A 294 1.37 15.13 -5.40
CA THR A 294 0.49 14.74 -4.30
C THR A 294 0.93 15.30 -2.96
N ASP A 295 0.05 15.20 -1.98
CA ASP A 295 0.26 15.67 -0.63
C ASP A 295 0.78 14.54 0.27
N ASP A 296 2.02 14.65 0.69
CA ASP A 296 2.71 13.69 1.53
C ASP A 296 2.13 13.56 2.95
N VAL A 297 1.40 14.56 3.43
CA VAL A 297 0.69 14.47 4.71
C VAL A 297 -0.53 13.55 4.61
N THR A 298 -1.20 13.56 3.45
CA THR A 298 -2.42 12.77 3.23
C THR A 298 -2.11 11.32 2.85
N THR A 299 -1.16 11.11 1.96
CA THR A 299 -0.85 9.77 1.41
C THR A 299 0.60 9.35 1.61
N GLY A 300 1.35 10.03 2.48
CA GLY A 300 2.74 9.70 2.72
C GLY A 300 2.95 8.36 3.43
N PRO A 301 4.16 7.81 3.36
CA PRO A 301 4.51 6.60 4.09
C PRO A 301 4.53 6.89 5.60
N THR A 302 4.28 5.87 6.41
CA THR A 302 4.24 6.01 7.87
C THR A 302 5.33 5.19 8.54
N GLY A 303 5.79 5.67 9.69
CA GLY A 303 6.80 4.99 10.50
C GLY A 303 8.07 5.80 10.68
N PRO A 304 8.97 5.38 11.59
CA PRO A 304 10.19 6.14 11.90
C PRO A 304 11.27 6.04 10.81
N LEU A 305 11.23 4.96 10.02
CA LEU A 305 12.24 4.64 9.01
C LEU A 305 11.84 5.13 7.61
N VAL A 306 11.16 6.28 7.54
CA VAL A 306 10.76 6.86 6.27
C VAL A 306 11.24 8.29 6.11
N ARG A 307 11.56 8.66 4.88
CA ARG A 307 11.87 10.04 4.50
C ARG A 307 11.15 10.38 3.21
N VAL A 308 10.54 11.56 3.19
CA VAL A 308 9.95 12.13 1.98
C VAL A 308 10.90 13.19 1.44
N VAL A 309 11.24 13.09 0.17
CA VAL A 309 12.01 14.13 -0.53
C VAL A 309 11.08 14.81 -1.52
N ARG A 310 10.88 16.09 -1.32
CA ARG A 310 10.11 16.96 -2.23
C ARG A 310 10.75 18.33 -2.30
N GLU A 311 10.56 18.98 -3.43
CA GLU A 311 10.95 20.37 -3.63
C GLU A 311 9.72 21.25 -3.87
N HIS A 312 9.81 22.48 -3.42
CA HIS A 312 8.72 23.42 -3.61
C HIS A 312 8.49 23.69 -5.11
N ALA A 313 7.22 23.62 -5.50
CA ALA A 313 6.75 24.06 -6.80
C ALA A 313 5.38 24.72 -6.61
N GLU A 314 5.14 25.80 -7.33
CA GLU A 314 3.97 26.67 -7.17
C GLU A 314 2.66 25.92 -7.46
N CYS A 315 2.74 24.90 -8.31
CA CYS A 315 1.60 24.04 -8.69
C CYS A 315 1.45 22.79 -7.81
N SER A 316 2.34 22.55 -6.82
CA SER A 316 2.35 21.32 -6.00
C SER A 316 1.73 21.57 -4.61
N PRO A 317 0.81 20.68 -4.16
CA PRO A 317 0.27 19.48 -4.82
C PRO A 317 -0.83 19.82 -5.84
N CYS A 318 -0.71 19.33 -7.07
CA CYS A 318 -1.72 19.57 -8.12
C CYS A 318 -2.78 18.46 -8.23
N LEU A 319 -2.49 17.25 -7.70
CA LEU A 319 -3.34 16.06 -7.75
C LEU A 319 -3.71 15.58 -9.18
N LEU A 320 -2.96 16.02 -10.18
CA LEU A 320 -3.15 15.62 -11.57
C LEU A 320 -2.53 14.25 -11.85
N ARG A 321 -3.07 13.54 -12.83
CA ARG A 321 -2.51 12.25 -13.29
C ARG A 321 -1.32 12.46 -14.22
N ASP A 322 -1.44 13.42 -15.10
CA ASP A 322 -0.45 13.75 -16.12
C ASP A 322 -0.05 15.22 -15.94
N CYS A 323 1.25 15.51 -16.02
CA CYS A 323 1.74 16.86 -15.84
C CYS A 323 1.57 17.67 -17.14
N PRO A 324 0.79 18.78 -17.13
CA PRO A 324 0.54 19.55 -18.34
C PRO A 324 1.66 20.57 -18.66
N ILE A 325 2.71 20.63 -17.84
CA ILE A 325 3.80 21.61 -17.98
C ILE A 325 5.16 20.89 -18.04
N ASP A 326 6.08 21.19 -17.16
CA ASP A 326 7.49 20.82 -17.25
C ASP A 326 7.95 19.87 -16.11
N HIS A 327 7.02 19.29 -15.36
CA HIS A 327 7.31 18.37 -14.25
C HIS A 327 8.20 18.96 -13.14
N ARG A 328 8.18 20.31 -12.97
CA ARG A 328 9.11 21.04 -12.10
C ARG A 328 9.17 20.55 -10.66
N CYS A 329 8.06 20.03 -10.09
CA CYS A 329 8.03 19.43 -8.75
C CYS A 329 8.91 18.16 -8.66
N MET A 330 9.11 17.45 -9.76
CA MET A 330 9.98 16.29 -9.87
C MET A 330 11.39 16.66 -10.38
N THR A 331 11.49 17.55 -11.35
CA THR A 331 12.78 17.96 -11.91
C THR A 331 13.62 18.83 -10.97
N ARG A 332 13.03 19.45 -9.96
CA ARG A 332 13.77 20.19 -8.91
C ARG A 332 14.40 19.25 -7.87
N VAL A 333 13.87 18.03 -7.68
CA VAL A 333 14.48 17.02 -6.82
C VAL A 333 15.74 16.45 -7.49
N THR A 334 16.90 16.65 -6.87
CA THR A 334 18.18 16.18 -7.41
C THR A 334 18.55 14.79 -6.94
N PRO A 335 19.28 13.99 -7.75
CA PRO A 335 19.77 12.67 -7.34
C PRO A 335 20.63 12.70 -6.10
N ASP A 336 21.52 13.69 -6.00
CA ASP A 336 22.42 13.85 -4.84
C ASP A 336 21.65 14.03 -3.54
N ARG A 337 20.55 14.82 -3.56
CA ARG A 337 19.71 15.01 -2.37
C ARG A 337 19.04 13.71 -1.95
N VAL A 338 18.49 12.93 -2.89
CA VAL A 338 17.88 11.63 -2.59
C VAL A 338 18.93 10.66 -2.07
N ALA A 339 20.11 10.62 -2.67
CA ALA A 339 21.22 9.78 -2.21
C ALA A 339 21.69 10.17 -0.80
N ALA A 340 21.88 11.45 -0.51
CA ALA A 340 22.29 11.94 0.80
C ALA A 340 21.27 11.56 1.88
N VAL A 341 19.97 11.84 1.67
CA VAL A 341 18.88 11.48 2.59
C VAL A 341 18.84 9.96 2.82
N SER A 342 19.10 9.17 1.79
CA SER A 342 19.12 7.71 1.86
C SER A 342 20.26 7.20 2.76
N LEU A 343 21.45 7.74 2.60
CA LEU A 343 22.62 7.36 3.41
C LEU A 343 22.47 7.83 4.86
N GLU A 344 21.94 9.03 5.10
CA GLU A 344 21.63 9.54 6.44
C GLU A 344 20.61 8.61 7.14
N LEU A 345 19.55 8.19 6.45
CA LEU A 345 18.56 7.28 7.00
C LEU A 345 19.16 5.94 7.39
N ILE A 346 20.01 5.35 6.55
CA ILE A 346 20.68 4.08 6.85
C ILE A 346 21.64 4.22 8.05
N ASN A 347 22.42 5.29 8.10
CA ASN A 347 23.37 5.52 9.19
C ASN A 347 22.65 5.69 10.53
N SER A 348 21.53 6.42 10.55
CA SER A 348 20.71 6.56 11.76
C SER A 348 20.10 5.25 12.26
N THR A 349 19.87 4.29 11.35
CA THR A 349 19.35 2.96 11.73
C THR A 349 20.44 2.04 12.25
N ALA A 350 21.69 2.17 11.79
CA ALA A 350 22.81 1.37 12.27
C ALA A 350 23.10 1.62 13.75
N GLU A 351 22.96 2.85 14.21
CA GLU A 351 23.13 3.24 15.62
C GLU A 351 22.07 2.64 16.55
N THR A 352 20.83 2.49 16.07
CA THR A 352 19.74 1.89 16.87
C THR A 352 19.83 0.37 16.99
N TRP A 353 20.44 -0.34 16.02
CA TRP A 353 20.62 -1.81 16.04
C TRP A 353 21.75 -2.27 16.96
N THR A 354 22.68 -1.39 17.31
CA THR A 354 23.80 -1.71 18.25
C THR A 354 23.38 -1.67 19.72
N HIS A 355 22.18 -1.17 20.04
CA HIS A 355 21.65 -1.01 21.40
C HIS A 355 20.54 -1.95 21.81
N GLU A 356 20.09 -2.90 20.98
CA GLU A 356 19.22 -3.96 21.47
C GLU A 356 20.01 -4.96 22.30
N PRO A 357 19.67 -5.16 23.59
CA PRO A 357 20.34 -6.14 24.42
C PRO A 357 20.04 -7.54 23.85
N LYS A 358 21.12 -8.31 23.62
CA LYS A 358 21.01 -9.74 23.29
C LYS A 358 20.33 -10.43 24.47
N SER A 359 19.04 -10.71 24.33
CA SER A 359 18.27 -11.53 25.27
C SER A 359 18.31 -12.98 24.83
#